data_d583e67db507798342e5700c7ba3212e
#
_entry.id   d583e67db507798342e5700c7ba3212e
#
_cell.length_a   1.000
_cell.length_b   1.000
_cell.length_c   1.000
_cell.angle_alpha   90.00
_cell.angle_beta   90.00
_cell.angle_gamma   90.00
#
_symmetry.space_group_name_H-M   'P 1'
#
loop_
_entity.id
_entity.type
_entity.pdbx_description
1 polymer ?
#
loop_
_entity_poly.entity_id
_entity_poly.type
_entity_poly.pdbx_seq_one_letter_code
_entity_poly.pdbx_strand_id
1 'polypeptide(L)'
;MPANRAPEVLLFTDGACSGNPGPGGWAYLLRHVATGKEKRGSGGEPDTTNNRMELQAVIEGLAELTRPTVVRVVTDSQYVAKGMTEWLPKWIGNDWKRGRGSKATPVKNIELWQALARACERHEVTFEYVAGHSGHPENEECDRMAVEAIAELRRRAR
;
A
#
# COMPACT_ATOMS: atom_id res chain seq x y z
N MET A 1 -13.40 2.63 21.15
CA MET A 1 -12.96 1.99 19.93
C MET A 1 -11.68 2.62 19.45
N PRO A 2 -10.67 1.83 19.25
CA PRO A 2 -9.37 2.36 18.86
C PRO A 2 -9.33 3.03 17.49
N ALA A 3 -10.30 2.75 16.61
CA ALA A 3 -10.32 3.29 15.25
C ALA A 3 -10.24 4.81 15.17
N ASN A 4 -10.56 5.53 16.27
CA ASN A 4 -10.57 6.98 16.29
C ASN A 4 -9.39 7.59 17.04
N ARG A 5 -8.39 6.78 17.38
CA ARG A 5 -7.19 7.33 18.03
C ARG A 5 -6.41 8.18 17.05
N ALA A 6 -5.85 9.29 17.53
CA ALA A 6 -5.01 10.14 16.71
C ALA A 6 -3.77 9.38 16.25
N PRO A 7 -3.37 9.49 14.98
CA PRO A 7 -2.21 8.76 14.49
C PRO A 7 -0.91 9.28 15.10
N GLU A 8 -0.03 8.33 15.41
CA GLU A 8 1.36 8.66 15.76
C GLU A 8 2.19 8.85 14.49
N VAL A 9 1.81 8.19 13.42
CA VAL A 9 2.52 8.18 12.15
C VAL A 9 1.52 8.33 11.01
N LEU A 10 1.87 9.17 10.04
CA LEU A 10 1.18 9.21 8.75
C LEU A 10 2.03 8.45 7.75
N LEU A 11 1.41 7.56 6.99
CA LEU A 11 2.07 6.78 5.96
C LEU A 11 1.45 7.14 4.62
N PHE A 12 2.24 7.82 3.78
CA PHE A 12 1.84 8.15 2.42
C PHE A 12 2.43 7.12 1.47
N THR A 13 1.67 6.66 0.50
CA THR A 13 2.09 5.59 -0.39
C THR A 13 1.66 5.85 -1.82
N ASP A 14 2.39 5.27 -2.76
CA ASP A 14 1.98 5.23 -4.15
C ASP A 14 2.64 4.05 -4.87
N GLY A 15 1.99 3.62 -5.95
CA GLY A 15 2.51 2.58 -6.82
C GLY A 15 2.32 2.98 -8.27
N ALA A 16 3.22 2.56 -9.13
CA ALA A 16 3.18 2.86 -10.55
C ALA A 16 3.59 1.63 -11.34
N CYS A 17 3.14 1.55 -12.59
CA CYS A 17 3.49 0.44 -13.47
C CYS A 17 3.56 0.94 -14.90
N SER A 18 4.63 0.57 -15.59
CA SER A 18 4.84 0.93 -17.00
C SER A 18 4.37 -0.22 -17.87
N GLY A 19 3.16 -0.08 -18.46
CA GLY A 19 2.47 -1.21 -19.07
C GLY A 19 1.92 -2.12 -17.96
N ASN A 20 0.72 -2.52 -18.00
CA ASN A 20 0.06 -3.21 -16.90
C ASN A 20 -0.43 -4.58 -17.36
N PRO A 21 0.39 -5.66 -17.30
CA PRO A 21 1.63 -5.80 -16.53
C PRO A 21 2.88 -5.22 -17.21
N GLY A 22 3.90 -5.05 -16.40
CA GLY A 22 5.19 -4.52 -16.84
C GLY A 22 6.05 -4.16 -15.64
N PRO A 23 7.17 -3.44 -15.86
CA PRO A 23 7.98 -2.99 -14.73
C PRO A 23 7.22 -1.98 -13.89
N GLY A 24 7.28 -2.14 -12.59
CA GLY A 24 6.59 -1.27 -11.67
C GLY A 24 7.46 -0.79 -10.52
N GLY A 25 6.97 0.23 -9.82
CA GLY A 25 7.63 0.78 -8.66
C GLY A 25 6.65 1.09 -7.55
N TRP A 26 7.15 1.06 -6.33
CA TRP A 26 6.39 1.42 -5.14
C TRP A 26 7.20 2.40 -4.31
N ALA A 27 6.50 3.23 -3.54
CA ALA A 27 7.17 4.20 -2.69
C ALA A 27 6.32 4.54 -1.48
N TYR A 28 7.00 4.89 -0.38
CA TYR A 28 6.32 5.37 0.82
C TYR A 28 7.08 6.53 1.45
N LEU A 29 6.33 7.34 2.20
CA LEU A 29 6.86 8.39 3.05
C LEU A 29 6.19 8.25 4.42
N LEU A 30 7.00 7.98 5.44
CA LEU A 30 6.54 7.94 6.82
C LEU A 30 6.84 9.27 7.48
N ARG A 31 5.85 9.82 8.19
CA ARG A 31 6.05 11.04 8.98
C ARG A 31 5.60 10.81 10.42
N HIS A 32 6.51 11.01 11.36
CA HIS A 32 6.18 10.97 12.78
C HIS A 32 5.49 12.28 13.14
N VAL A 33 4.23 12.21 13.60
CA VAL A 33 3.41 13.41 13.78
C VAL A 33 4.01 14.36 14.82
N ALA A 34 4.45 13.82 15.95
CA ALA A 34 4.92 14.65 17.06
C ALA A 34 6.22 15.40 16.76
N THR A 35 7.12 14.80 15.99
CA THR A 35 8.46 15.38 15.74
C THR A 35 8.63 15.92 14.34
N GLY A 36 7.77 15.52 13.40
CA GLY A 36 7.93 15.85 11.98
C GLY A 36 9.02 15.08 11.28
N LYS A 37 9.68 14.15 11.95
CA LYS A 37 10.71 13.33 11.30
C LYS A 37 10.09 12.45 10.22
N GLU A 38 10.84 12.29 9.11
CA GLU A 38 10.36 11.56 7.95
C GLU A 38 11.34 10.49 7.54
N LYS A 39 10.80 9.42 6.98
CA LYS A 39 11.59 8.35 6.38
C LYS A 39 10.93 7.95 5.07
N ARG A 40 11.73 7.72 4.05
CA ARG A 40 11.26 7.38 2.71
C ARG A 40 11.85 6.06 2.26
N GLY A 41 11.12 5.35 1.43
CA GLY A 41 11.62 4.15 0.79
C GLY A 41 10.93 3.91 -0.53
N SER A 42 11.61 3.21 -1.42
CA SER A 42 11.05 2.85 -2.72
C SER A 42 11.72 1.59 -3.23
N GLY A 43 11.08 0.96 -4.20
CA GLY A 43 11.64 -0.22 -4.85
C GLY A 43 10.93 -0.50 -6.15
N GLY A 44 11.46 -1.42 -6.92
CA GLY A 44 10.90 -1.78 -8.21
C GLY A 44 10.79 -3.28 -8.41
N GLU A 45 9.88 -3.66 -9.28
CA GLU A 45 9.63 -5.04 -9.68
C GLU A 45 9.63 -5.11 -11.21
N PRO A 46 10.35 -6.08 -11.80
CA PRO A 46 10.46 -6.11 -13.27
C PRO A 46 9.18 -6.52 -13.98
N ASP A 47 8.30 -7.26 -13.34
CA ASP A 47 7.07 -7.75 -13.95
C ASP A 47 5.96 -7.77 -12.90
N THR A 48 5.10 -6.76 -12.94
CA THR A 48 4.08 -6.57 -11.91
C THR A 48 2.90 -5.79 -12.49
N THR A 49 2.00 -5.34 -11.62
CA THR A 49 0.85 -4.53 -11.99
C THR A 49 0.75 -3.31 -11.08
N ASN A 50 -0.03 -2.33 -11.51
CA ASN A 50 -0.25 -1.13 -10.70
C ASN A 50 -0.82 -1.48 -9.33
N ASN A 51 -1.85 -2.34 -9.30
CA ASN A 51 -2.48 -2.71 -8.03
C ASN A 51 -1.52 -3.43 -7.08
N ARG A 52 -0.66 -4.29 -7.60
CA ARG A 52 0.35 -4.96 -6.78
C ARG A 52 1.33 -3.96 -6.16
N MET A 53 1.72 -2.94 -6.93
CA MET A 53 2.64 -1.93 -6.44
C MET A 53 1.99 -1.03 -5.38
N GLU A 54 0.70 -0.73 -5.52
CA GLU A 54 -0.03 0.00 -4.50
C GLU A 54 -0.05 -0.75 -3.17
N LEU A 55 -0.30 -2.05 -3.21
CA LEU A 55 -0.28 -2.89 -2.02
C LEU A 55 1.13 -2.98 -1.43
N GLN A 56 2.13 -3.18 -2.29
CA GLN A 56 3.52 -3.33 -1.86
C GLN A 56 4.00 -2.08 -1.11
N ALA A 57 3.62 -0.89 -1.58
CA ALA A 57 4.01 0.36 -0.93
C ALA A 57 3.55 0.40 0.53
N VAL A 58 2.31 -0.01 0.81
CA VAL A 58 1.79 -0.01 2.17
C VAL A 58 2.50 -1.05 3.03
N ILE A 59 2.68 -2.25 2.48
CA ILE A 59 3.35 -3.34 3.19
C ILE A 59 4.77 -2.92 3.60
N GLU A 60 5.52 -2.34 2.66
CA GLU A 60 6.90 -1.93 2.91
C GLU A 60 6.96 -0.77 3.92
N GLY A 61 6.03 0.18 3.81
CA GLY A 61 5.98 1.29 4.76
C GLY A 61 5.69 0.81 6.18
N LEU A 62 4.72 -0.08 6.35
CA LEU A 62 4.40 -0.63 7.66
C LEU A 62 5.56 -1.46 8.23
N ALA A 63 6.31 -2.13 7.34
CA ALA A 63 7.46 -2.94 7.77
C ALA A 63 8.60 -2.12 8.36
N GLU A 64 8.65 -0.81 8.08
CA GLU A 64 9.65 0.07 8.66
C GLU A 64 9.41 0.33 10.15
N LEU A 65 8.19 0.13 10.62
CA LEU A 65 7.85 0.41 12.01
C LEU A 65 8.32 -0.75 12.91
N THR A 66 9.07 -0.40 13.96
CA THR A 66 9.71 -1.41 14.82
C THR A 66 8.91 -1.76 16.06
N ARG A 67 7.80 -1.05 16.32
CA ARG A 67 6.92 -1.32 17.45
C ARG A 67 5.47 -1.08 17.05
N PRO A 68 4.50 -1.61 17.81
CA PRO A 68 3.09 -1.32 17.54
C PRO A 68 2.83 0.17 17.56
N THR A 69 2.14 0.67 16.53
CA THR A 69 1.99 2.10 16.27
C THR A 69 0.57 2.37 15.77
N VAL A 70 0.05 3.55 16.09
CA VAL A 70 -1.21 4.03 15.52
C VAL A 70 -0.87 4.74 14.21
N VAL A 71 -1.30 4.18 13.09
CA VAL A 71 -0.91 4.63 11.75
C VAL A 71 -2.13 5.02 10.94
N ARG A 72 -2.05 6.17 10.27
CA ARG A 72 -3.02 6.50 9.22
C ARG A 72 -2.31 6.38 7.88
N VAL A 73 -2.82 5.48 7.03
CA VAL A 73 -2.33 5.34 5.67
C VAL A 73 -3.12 6.29 4.77
N VAL A 74 -2.41 7.17 4.08
CA VAL A 74 -3.02 8.13 3.15
C VAL A 74 -2.68 7.66 1.74
N THR A 75 -3.69 7.22 1.00
CA THR A 75 -3.51 6.60 -0.32
C THR A 75 -4.47 7.21 -1.33
N ASP A 76 -4.02 7.33 -2.58
CA ASP A 76 -4.89 7.68 -3.69
C ASP A 76 -5.40 6.44 -4.44
N SER A 77 -5.14 5.25 -3.93
CA SER A 77 -5.60 4.01 -4.53
C SER A 77 -6.95 3.60 -3.95
N GLN A 78 -7.99 3.66 -4.78
CA GLN A 78 -9.30 3.14 -4.38
C GLN A 78 -9.22 1.64 -4.12
N TYR A 79 -8.40 0.93 -4.88
CA TYR A 79 -8.22 -0.51 -4.74
C TYR A 79 -7.74 -0.86 -3.32
N VAL A 80 -6.73 -0.16 -2.83
CA VAL A 80 -6.22 -0.39 -1.47
C VAL A 80 -7.24 0.02 -0.42
N ALA A 81 -7.80 1.23 -0.55
CA ALA A 81 -8.73 1.76 0.45
C ALA A 81 -9.98 0.89 0.56
N LYS A 82 -10.59 0.54 -0.56
CA LYS A 82 -11.79 -0.30 -0.56
C LYS A 82 -11.49 -1.72 -0.11
N GLY A 83 -10.36 -2.25 -0.54
CA GLY A 83 -9.96 -3.59 -0.15
C GLY A 83 -9.85 -3.74 1.36
N MET A 84 -9.19 -2.79 2.00
CA MET A 84 -8.98 -2.86 3.45
C MET A 84 -10.24 -2.58 4.25
N THR A 85 -11.13 -1.72 3.76
CA THR A 85 -12.31 -1.31 4.53
C THR A 85 -13.56 -2.14 4.20
N GLU A 86 -13.67 -2.65 2.97
CA GLU A 86 -14.90 -3.32 2.52
C GLU A 86 -14.69 -4.78 2.17
N TRP A 87 -13.63 -5.10 1.42
CA TRP A 87 -13.48 -6.45 0.84
C TRP A 87 -12.78 -7.43 1.78
N LEU A 88 -11.80 -6.96 2.55
CA LEU A 88 -10.99 -7.85 3.39
C LEU A 88 -11.82 -8.67 4.39
N PRO A 89 -12.78 -8.07 5.12
CA PRO A 89 -13.61 -8.87 6.03
C PRO A 89 -14.39 -9.97 5.33
N LYS A 90 -14.87 -9.68 4.11
CA LYS A 90 -15.61 -10.66 3.33
C LYS A 90 -14.71 -11.81 2.87
N TRP A 91 -13.48 -11.48 2.45
CA TRP A 91 -12.52 -12.51 2.01
C TRP A 91 -12.11 -13.40 3.16
N ILE A 92 -11.85 -12.84 4.32
CA ILE A 92 -11.48 -13.63 5.50
C ILE A 92 -12.62 -14.60 5.85
N GLY A 93 -13.87 -14.12 5.82
CA GLY A 93 -15.03 -14.95 6.10
C GLY A 93 -15.33 -15.98 5.02
N ASN A 94 -14.73 -15.86 3.84
CA ASN A 94 -14.97 -16.79 2.72
C ASN A 94 -13.69 -17.53 2.33
N ASP A 95 -12.81 -17.77 3.29
CA ASP A 95 -11.57 -18.54 3.11
C ASP A 95 -10.69 -17.98 1.98
N TRP A 96 -10.65 -16.65 1.88
CA TRP A 96 -9.85 -15.91 0.87
C TRP A 96 -10.22 -16.27 -0.57
N LYS A 97 -11.49 -16.57 -0.80
CA LYS A 97 -11.99 -16.88 -2.13
C LYS A 97 -13.08 -15.91 -2.54
N ARG A 98 -13.19 -15.71 -3.84
CA ARG A 98 -14.27 -14.95 -4.46
C ARG A 98 -15.30 -15.94 -4.98
N GLY A 99 -16.57 -15.64 -4.78
CA GLY A 99 -17.66 -16.52 -5.21
C GLY A 99 -17.94 -17.63 -4.20
N ARG A 100 -18.76 -18.57 -4.61
CA ARG A 100 -19.25 -19.65 -3.74
C ARG A 100 -19.17 -20.99 -4.41
N GLY A 101 -19.03 -22.04 -3.60
CA GLY A 101 -19.09 -23.42 -4.05
C GLY A 101 -17.91 -23.78 -4.95
N SER A 102 -18.18 -24.69 -5.89
CA SER A 102 -17.13 -25.20 -6.76
C SER A 102 -16.60 -24.19 -7.76
N LYS A 103 -17.30 -23.05 -7.94
CA LYS A 103 -16.87 -21.99 -8.84
C LYS A 103 -16.05 -20.90 -8.12
N ALA A 104 -15.85 -21.03 -6.81
CA ALA A 104 -15.07 -20.06 -6.05
C ALA A 104 -13.62 -20.07 -6.53
N THR A 105 -13.04 -18.87 -6.65
CA THR A 105 -11.65 -18.71 -7.08
C THR A 105 -10.89 -17.93 -6.01
N PRO A 106 -9.55 -18.13 -5.89
CA PRO A 106 -8.75 -17.34 -4.95
C PRO A 106 -8.87 -15.86 -5.23
N VAL A 107 -8.76 -15.06 -4.17
CA VAL A 107 -8.72 -13.61 -4.29
C VAL A 107 -7.49 -13.22 -5.10
N LYS A 108 -7.66 -12.29 -6.06
CA LYS A 108 -6.56 -11.79 -6.87
C LYS A 108 -5.54 -11.06 -5.97
N ASN A 109 -4.26 -11.30 -6.20
CA ASN A 109 -3.16 -10.75 -5.40
C ASN A 109 -3.23 -11.20 -3.94
N ILE A 110 -3.71 -12.42 -3.71
CA ILE A 110 -3.97 -12.95 -2.37
C ILE A 110 -2.75 -12.86 -1.46
N GLU A 111 -1.56 -13.17 -1.97
CA GLU A 111 -0.36 -13.15 -1.12
C GLU A 111 -0.06 -11.75 -0.60
N LEU A 112 -0.32 -10.71 -1.39
CA LEU A 112 -0.11 -9.34 -0.97
C LEU A 112 -1.19 -8.88 0.01
N TRP A 113 -2.45 -9.24 -0.25
CA TRP A 113 -3.53 -8.91 0.68
C TRP A 113 -3.34 -9.58 2.05
N GLN A 114 -2.88 -10.83 2.05
CA GLN A 114 -2.60 -11.53 3.29
C GLN A 114 -1.41 -10.91 4.03
N ALA A 115 -0.37 -10.53 3.29
CA ALA A 115 0.78 -9.85 3.89
C ALA A 115 0.37 -8.50 4.51
N LEU A 116 -0.48 -7.76 3.81
CA LEU A 116 -0.98 -6.48 4.31
C LEU A 116 -1.85 -6.69 5.57
N ALA A 117 -2.71 -7.68 5.55
CA ALA A 117 -3.54 -7.98 6.71
C ALA A 117 -2.69 -8.31 7.93
N ARG A 118 -1.64 -9.11 7.76
CA ARG A 118 -0.72 -9.44 8.85
C ARG A 118 0.03 -8.21 9.37
N ALA A 119 0.46 -7.34 8.45
CA ALA A 119 1.13 -6.10 8.84
C ALA A 119 0.20 -5.21 9.67
N CYS A 120 -1.07 -5.10 9.27
CA CYS A 120 -2.04 -4.28 9.98
C CYS A 120 -2.37 -4.84 11.36
N GLU A 121 -2.28 -6.16 11.55
CA GLU A 121 -2.54 -6.76 12.86
C GLU A 121 -1.55 -6.33 13.93
N ARG A 122 -0.33 -5.95 13.52
CA ARG A 122 0.71 -5.50 14.45
C ARG A 122 0.54 -4.06 14.89
N HIS A 123 -0.35 -3.30 14.24
CA HIS A 123 -0.54 -1.88 14.48
C HIS A 123 -2.03 -1.55 14.54
N GLU A 124 -2.36 -0.31 14.92
CA GLU A 124 -3.70 0.23 14.72
C GLU A 124 -3.67 1.04 13.44
N VAL A 125 -4.26 0.52 12.37
CA VAL A 125 -4.15 1.12 11.05
C VAL A 125 -5.52 1.57 10.56
N THR A 126 -5.60 2.83 10.14
CA THR A 126 -6.76 3.37 9.43
C THR A 126 -6.32 3.81 8.05
N PHE A 127 -7.26 3.83 7.11
CA PHE A 127 -6.99 4.20 5.72
C PHE A 127 -7.79 5.43 5.36
N GLU A 128 -7.10 6.43 4.81
CA GLU A 128 -7.73 7.64 4.30
C GLU A 128 -7.49 7.69 2.79
N TYR A 129 -8.59 7.70 2.03
CA TYR A 129 -8.50 7.86 0.59
C TYR A 129 -8.44 9.34 0.24
N VAL A 130 -7.49 9.71 -0.61
CA VAL A 130 -7.40 11.06 -1.19
C VAL A 130 -7.44 10.93 -2.70
N ALA A 131 -8.14 11.85 -3.37
CA ALA A 131 -8.22 11.80 -4.83
C ALA A 131 -6.83 12.04 -5.43
N GLY A 132 -6.48 11.25 -6.45
CA GLY A 132 -5.21 11.43 -7.15
C GLY A 132 -5.14 12.81 -7.80
N HIS A 133 -3.94 13.40 -7.81
CA HIS A 133 -3.67 14.72 -8.37
C HIS A 133 -4.48 15.84 -7.71
N SER A 134 -4.82 15.67 -6.43
CA SER A 134 -5.60 16.67 -5.69
C SER A 134 -4.74 17.63 -4.87
N GLY A 135 -3.44 17.72 -5.19
CA GLY A 135 -2.55 18.67 -4.55
C GLY A 135 -1.97 18.21 -3.22
N HIS A 136 -1.92 16.92 -2.96
CA HIS A 136 -1.25 16.36 -1.79
C HIS A 136 0.23 16.16 -2.09
N PRO A 137 1.14 17.05 -1.62
CA PRO A 137 2.55 16.98 -2.00
C PRO A 137 3.22 15.68 -1.60
N GLU A 138 2.80 15.08 -0.49
CA GLU A 138 3.40 13.81 -0.02
C GLU A 138 3.08 12.65 -0.97
N ASN A 139 1.84 12.56 -1.44
CA ASN A 139 1.46 11.52 -2.39
C ASN A 139 2.09 11.76 -3.75
N GLU A 140 2.24 13.03 -4.16
CA GLU A 140 2.94 13.37 -5.40
C GLU A 140 4.43 13.01 -5.31
N GLU A 141 5.05 13.20 -4.15
CA GLU A 141 6.44 12.79 -3.93
C GLU A 141 6.58 11.28 -4.06
N CYS A 142 5.65 10.51 -3.47
CA CYS A 142 5.66 9.06 -3.59
C CYS A 142 5.49 8.63 -5.04
N ASP A 143 4.65 9.32 -5.81
CA ASP A 143 4.51 9.03 -7.24
C ASP A 143 5.84 9.21 -7.98
N ARG A 144 6.53 10.32 -7.74
CA ARG A 144 7.83 10.55 -8.36
C ARG A 144 8.84 9.47 -8.00
N MET A 145 8.86 9.06 -6.72
CA MET A 145 9.77 8.02 -6.25
C MET A 145 9.46 6.67 -6.89
N ALA A 146 8.17 6.33 -7.03
CA ALA A 146 7.76 5.09 -7.66
C ALA A 146 8.15 5.05 -9.14
N VAL A 147 7.94 6.16 -9.86
CA VAL A 147 8.33 6.29 -11.26
C VAL A 147 9.85 6.20 -11.41
N GLU A 148 10.59 6.85 -10.50
CA GLU A 148 12.06 6.78 -10.53
C GLU A 148 12.55 5.35 -10.28
N ALA A 149 11.86 4.58 -9.43
CA ALA A 149 12.21 3.18 -9.19
C ALA A 149 12.09 2.36 -10.48
N ILE A 150 11.08 2.65 -11.31
CA ILE A 150 10.95 2.01 -12.63
C ILE A 150 12.12 2.36 -13.52
N ALA A 151 12.49 3.63 -13.56
CA ALA A 151 13.62 4.11 -14.37
C ALA A 151 14.92 3.42 -13.94
N GLU A 152 15.12 3.24 -12.64
CA GLU A 152 16.28 2.54 -12.10
C GLU A 152 16.33 1.09 -12.54
N LEU A 153 15.19 0.39 -12.53
CA LEU A 153 15.12 -0.98 -13.06
C LEU A 153 15.57 -1.05 -14.51
N ARG A 154 15.15 -0.09 -15.33
CA ARG A 154 15.52 -0.06 -16.75
C ARG A 154 17.01 0.19 -16.94
N ARG A 155 17.60 1.03 -16.12
CA ARG A 155 19.05 1.30 -16.17
C ARG A 155 19.84 0.03 -15.82
N ARG A 156 19.40 -0.72 -14.81
CA ARG A 156 20.07 -1.96 -14.38
C ARG A 156 19.92 -3.09 -15.38
N ALA A 157 18.87 -3.08 -16.18
CA ALA A 157 18.62 -4.12 -17.18
C ALA A 157 19.46 -3.99 -18.43
N ARG A 158 20.19 -2.88 -18.59
CA ARG A 158 21.04 -2.64 -19.77
C ARG A 158 22.41 -3.27 -19.64
#